data_07a98eb90b448b07d10ac3f4dc117b48
#
_entry.id   07a98eb90b448b07d10ac3f4dc117b48
#
_cell.length_a   1.000
_cell.length_b   1.000
_cell.length_c   1.000
_cell.angle_alpha   90.00
_cell.angle_beta   90.00
_cell.angle_gamma   90.00
#
_symmetry.space_group_name_H-M   'P 1'
#
loop_
_entity.id
_entity.type
_entity.pdbx_description
1 polymer ?
#
loop_
_entity_poly.entity_id
_entity_poly.type
_entity_poly.pdbx_seq_one_letter_code
_entity_poly.pdbx_strand_id
1 'polypeptide(L)'
;MSTVRKHMLVTGTTIGVLVSALLVVMGRSTPQEVAQAVAPPEVEVVPVAQRDVPVYGEWIGTLEGMVNATIKAQVTGYLRQQRYTEGALVTQGQVLFAIDQRPFQAALDQAKGELAKAQGQLVQANAQLVQANAQLAQAEANQGKTQLDVDRYIPLAKAQAISAQDLDNAVQNNLAAKAQVAAAQAGIDVAQAAIVEAKAVVEAAKAQVATATLTLGFTTIVSPITGIAGIATAQVGDLVGPNSGTLTTVSTLDPIKVYYTASEQEYLTSVRQHPTATARAAVQTQAALELLLADGTTYPQKGTFFVADREVNVQTGAIRLAGLFPNPGNVLRPGQYGRVRAVTSQREGALLVPQRAVTELQGRYQVAVVDSENTINFRTVKVGERVGPLWVIEAGVHPGERVVVEGLQKVRPGMPVHPRPLGAAPSTTGDN
;
A
#
# COMPACT_ATOMS: atom_id res chain seq x y z
N MET A 1 -30.35 -67.28 -22.97
CA MET A 1 -31.29 -67.46 -24.09
C MET A 1 -30.52 -67.10 -25.31
N SER A 2 -30.07 -68.08 -25.96
CA SER A 2 -30.61 -68.67 -27.19
C SER A 2 -30.12 -67.90 -28.41
N THR A 3 -29.28 -68.39 -29.11
CA THR A 3 -29.22 -69.46 -30.13
C THR A 3 -28.82 -68.81 -31.43
N VAL A 4 -27.87 -69.21 -32.09
CA VAL A 4 -27.65 -70.46 -32.90
C VAL A 4 -27.44 -70.10 -34.36
N ARG A 5 -26.29 -70.50 -34.89
CA ARG A 5 -26.14 -71.36 -36.04
C ARG A 5 -26.33 -70.74 -37.44
N LYS A 6 -25.65 -71.06 -38.42
CA LYS A 6 -24.84 -72.20 -38.88
C LYS A 6 -24.60 -72.03 -40.39
N HIS A 7 -23.50 -72.57 -40.81
CA HIS A 7 -23.24 -73.41 -42.02
C HIS A 7 -23.05 -72.68 -43.33
N MET A 8 -22.23 -73.03 -44.19
CA MET A 8 -21.55 -74.23 -44.62
C MET A 8 -21.15 -74.04 -46.06
N LEU A 9 -19.91 -74.35 -46.35
CA LEU A 9 -19.49 -75.33 -47.37
C LEU A 9 -19.84 -74.98 -48.83
N VAL A 10 -19.12 -75.24 -49.88
CA VAL A 10 -18.18 -76.31 -50.23
C VAL A 10 -17.66 -76.05 -51.66
N THR A 11 -16.38 -76.44 -51.89
CA THR A 11 -15.83 -77.14 -53.09
C THR A 11 -15.99 -76.47 -54.48
N GLY A 12 -15.07 -76.60 -55.30
CA GLY A 12 -14.05 -77.58 -55.65
C GLY A 12 -13.35 -77.21 -56.94
N THR A 13 -12.11 -77.59 -56.96
CA THR A 13 -11.51 -78.46 -58.00
C THR A 13 -11.60 -78.04 -59.46
N THR A 14 -10.64 -78.10 -60.26
CA THR A 14 -9.42 -78.90 -60.57
C THR A 14 -8.95 -78.58 -61.98
N ILE A 15 -7.64 -78.85 -62.27
CA ILE A 15 -7.09 -79.41 -63.51
C ILE A 15 -6.94 -78.40 -64.67
N GLY A 16 -5.83 -78.28 -65.31
CA GLY A 16 -4.63 -79.02 -65.62
C GLY A 16 -3.82 -78.28 -66.68
N VAL A 17 -2.61 -78.41 -66.58
CA VAL A 17 -1.67 -79.18 -67.34
C VAL A 17 -1.18 -78.60 -68.67
N LEU A 18 0.08 -78.34 -68.72
CA LEU A 18 1.13 -78.70 -69.68
C LEU A 18 1.41 -77.91 -70.97
N VAL A 19 2.72 -77.65 -71.08
CA VAL A 19 3.64 -77.85 -72.22
C VAL A 19 3.91 -76.61 -73.05
N SER A 20 5.07 -76.12 -73.24
CA SER A 20 6.39 -76.57 -73.65
C SER A 20 7.30 -75.38 -73.92
N ALA A 21 8.49 -75.57 -73.54
CA ALA A 21 9.79 -74.99 -73.96
C ALA A 21 9.84 -74.34 -75.35
N LEU A 22 10.54 -73.18 -75.35
CA LEU A 22 11.64 -72.95 -76.34
C LEU A 22 12.56 -71.85 -75.91
N LEU A 23 13.85 -72.17 -75.93
CA LEU A 23 15.01 -71.28 -75.72
C LEU A 23 14.99 -70.10 -76.73
N VAL A 24 15.25 -68.84 -76.30
CA VAL A 24 16.07 -67.89 -77.05
C VAL A 24 16.93 -67.10 -76.07
N VAL A 25 18.23 -67.42 -76.12
CA VAL A 25 19.28 -66.60 -75.52
C VAL A 25 19.36 -65.25 -76.29
N MET A 26 19.10 -64.16 -75.62
CA MET A 26 19.62 -62.85 -76.00
C MET A 26 19.90 -62.00 -74.74
N GLY A 27 21.17 -61.60 -74.63
CA GLY A 27 21.67 -60.83 -73.51
C GLY A 27 20.87 -59.57 -73.22
N ARG A 28 20.46 -59.44 -71.94
CA ARG A 28 20.01 -58.21 -71.35
C ARG A 28 21.05 -57.69 -70.41
N SER A 29 21.80 -56.68 -70.86
CA SER A 29 22.54 -55.77 -70.01
C SER A 29 21.56 -55.16 -69.02
N THR A 30 21.79 -55.46 -67.75
CA THR A 30 21.12 -54.80 -66.64
C THR A 30 21.49 -53.31 -66.65
N PRO A 31 20.55 -52.36 -66.62
CA PRO A 31 20.86 -50.97 -66.33
C PRO A 31 21.32 -50.90 -64.86
N GLN A 32 22.54 -50.54 -64.65
CA GLN A 32 23.07 -50.14 -63.37
C GLN A 32 22.32 -48.87 -62.99
N GLU A 33 21.38 -48.99 -62.04
CA GLU A 33 20.65 -47.90 -61.42
C GLU A 33 21.70 -47.07 -60.66
N VAL A 34 22.15 -46.01 -61.33
CA VAL A 34 23.00 -44.99 -60.74
C VAL A 34 22.08 -44.36 -59.67
N ALA A 35 22.33 -44.72 -58.39
CA ALA A 35 21.72 -44.04 -57.26
C ALA A 35 22.10 -42.55 -57.40
N GLN A 36 21.14 -41.76 -57.89
CA GLN A 36 21.23 -40.32 -57.83
C GLN A 36 21.53 -39.97 -56.38
N ALA A 37 22.74 -39.47 -56.06
CA ALA A 37 23.08 -38.90 -54.80
C ALA A 37 22.11 -37.72 -54.55
N VAL A 38 21.10 -37.94 -53.75
CA VAL A 38 20.18 -36.89 -53.29
C VAL A 38 21.05 -35.82 -52.64
N ALA A 39 21.05 -34.66 -53.22
CA ALA A 39 21.82 -33.53 -52.67
C ALA A 39 21.42 -33.32 -51.18
N PRO A 40 22.40 -33.16 -50.30
CA PRO A 40 22.11 -32.97 -48.88
C PRO A 40 21.08 -31.87 -48.67
N PRO A 41 20.04 -32.10 -47.90
CA PRO A 41 19.00 -31.09 -47.68
C PRO A 41 19.53 -29.86 -46.99
N GLU A 42 19.09 -28.70 -47.45
CA GLU A 42 19.40 -27.44 -46.81
C GLU A 42 18.64 -27.29 -45.51
N VAL A 43 19.32 -26.91 -44.43
CA VAL A 43 18.76 -26.67 -43.10
C VAL A 43 19.23 -25.32 -42.56
N GLU A 44 18.34 -24.59 -41.95
CA GLU A 44 18.72 -23.34 -41.24
C GLU A 44 19.20 -23.63 -39.83
N VAL A 45 20.36 -23.10 -39.47
CA VAL A 45 21.01 -23.32 -38.20
C VAL A 45 21.28 -22.02 -37.45
N VAL A 46 21.29 -22.09 -36.15
CA VAL A 46 21.66 -21.01 -35.25
C VAL A 46 22.68 -21.55 -34.25
N PRO A 47 23.75 -20.82 -33.99
CA PRO A 47 24.68 -21.19 -32.91
C PRO A 47 24.01 -21.05 -31.54
N VAL A 48 24.25 -22.02 -30.66
CA VAL A 48 23.84 -21.96 -29.26
C VAL A 48 24.49 -20.75 -28.60
N ALA A 49 23.70 -19.73 -28.27
CA ALA A 49 24.20 -18.52 -27.64
C ALA A 49 24.33 -18.73 -26.13
N GLN A 50 25.47 -18.34 -25.58
CA GLN A 50 25.68 -18.28 -24.13
C GLN A 50 25.52 -16.84 -23.67
N ARG A 51 24.53 -16.56 -22.82
CA ARG A 51 24.24 -15.23 -22.28
C ARG A 51 23.71 -15.32 -20.86
N ASP A 52 23.94 -14.25 -20.11
CA ASP A 52 23.28 -14.08 -18.81
C ASP A 52 21.83 -13.71 -19.01
N VAL A 53 20.96 -14.40 -18.32
CA VAL A 53 19.52 -14.27 -18.46
C VAL A 53 18.89 -13.91 -17.12
N PRO A 54 18.12 -12.81 -17.04
CA PRO A 54 17.34 -12.50 -15.85
C PRO A 54 16.20 -13.51 -15.68
N VAL A 55 16.08 -14.03 -14.47
CA VAL A 55 14.93 -14.84 -14.04
C VAL A 55 13.93 -13.93 -13.38
N TYR A 56 12.70 -13.92 -13.86
CA TYR A 56 11.64 -13.07 -13.34
C TYR A 56 10.74 -13.85 -12.39
N GLY A 57 10.48 -13.27 -11.21
CA GLY A 57 9.36 -13.65 -10.38
C GLY A 57 8.13 -12.83 -10.76
N GLU A 58 6.96 -13.46 -10.78
CA GLU A 58 5.67 -12.79 -11.02
C GLU A 58 4.72 -13.08 -9.86
N TRP A 59 4.09 -12.04 -9.35
CA TRP A 59 3.14 -12.13 -8.23
C TRP A 59 1.88 -11.34 -8.54
N ILE A 60 0.74 -11.90 -8.22
CA ILE A 60 -0.54 -11.19 -8.33
C ILE A 60 -0.60 -10.15 -7.22
N GLY A 61 -0.97 -8.93 -7.59
CA GLY A 61 -1.08 -7.80 -6.68
C GLY A 61 -2.39 -7.04 -6.83
N THR A 62 -2.75 -6.32 -5.76
CA THR A 62 -3.90 -5.41 -5.73
C THR A 62 -3.40 -4.00 -5.51
N LEU A 63 -3.92 -3.07 -6.30
CA LEU A 63 -3.58 -1.66 -6.22
C LEU A 63 -4.40 -0.98 -5.12
N GLU A 64 -3.73 -0.17 -4.30
CA GLU A 64 -4.36 0.65 -3.28
C GLU A 64 -3.78 2.07 -3.28
N GLY A 65 -4.55 3.03 -2.77
CA GLY A 65 -4.01 4.38 -2.54
C GLY A 65 -2.85 4.34 -1.55
N MET A 66 -1.86 5.22 -1.71
CA MET A 66 -0.75 5.35 -0.76
C MET A 66 -1.27 5.61 0.65
N VAL A 67 -2.25 6.50 0.76
CA VAL A 67 -3.03 6.78 1.97
C VAL A 67 -4.50 6.82 1.60
N ASN A 68 -5.35 6.15 2.37
CA ASN A 68 -6.80 6.17 2.21
C ASN A 68 -7.41 6.78 3.48
N ALA A 69 -7.97 7.99 3.38
CA ALA A 69 -8.67 8.65 4.47
C ALA A 69 -10.17 8.42 4.34
N THR A 70 -10.73 7.69 5.28
CA THR A 70 -12.18 7.49 5.37
C THR A 70 -12.81 8.69 6.04
N ILE A 71 -13.68 9.40 5.33
CA ILE A 71 -14.35 10.61 5.81
C ILE A 71 -15.67 10.23 6.48
N LYS A 72 -15.81 10.63 7.75
CA LYS A 72 -17.03 10.39 8.57
C LYS A 72 -17.48 11.67 9.24
N ALA A 73 -18.79 11.76 9.53
CA ALA A 73 -19.31 12.83 10.36
C ALA A 73 -18.96 12.57 11.85
N GLN A 74 -18.53 13.63 12.57
CA GLN A 74 -18.22 13.56 13.99
C GLN A 74 -19.40 14.04 14.85
N VAL A 75 -20.37 14.72 14.25
CA VAL A 75 -21.59 15.22 14.88
C VAL A 75 -22.81 14.78 14.09
N THR A 76 -23.94 14.60 14.79
CA THR A 76 -25.20 14.20 14.16
C THR A 76 -25.96 15.44 13.68
N GLY A 77 -26.33 15.45 12.40
CA GLY A 77 -27.13 16.54 11.82
C GLY A 77 -27.42 16.29 10.33
N TYR A 78 -28.28 17.13 9.75
CA TYR A 78 -28.64 17.00 8.35
C TYR A 78 -27.53 17.53 7.45
N LEU A 79 -27.16 16.77 6.41
CA LEU A 79 -26.21 17.19 5.39
C LEU A 79 -26.85 18.27 4.52
N ARG A 80 -26.25 19.46 4.52
CA ARG A 80 -26.79 20.63 3.80
C ARG A 80 -26.14 20.84 2.44
N GLN A 81 -24.87 20.57 2.33
CA GLN A 81 -24.10 20.82 1.10
C GLN A 81 -22.98 19.78 0.94
N GLN A 82 -22.78 19.37 -0.32
CA GLN A 82 -21.55 18.73 -0.79
C GLN A 82 -20.77 19.79 -1.58
N ARG A 83 -19.52 20.02 -1.22
CA ARG A 83 -18.68 21.10 -1.77
C ARG A 83 -17.49 20.59 -2.56
N TYR A 84 -17.51 19.38 -3.03
CA TYR A 84 -16.53 18.81 -3.91
C TYR A 84 -17.21 18.09 -5.08
N THR A 85 -16.47 17.89 -6.18
CA THR A 85 -16.90 17.05 -7.28
C THR A 85 -16.36 15.65 -7.06
N GLU A 86 -17.23 14.64 -7.19
CA GLU A 86 -16.86 13.24 -7.06
C GLU A 86 -15.81 12.84 -8.11
N GLY A 87 -14.80 12.11 -7.71
CA GLY A 87 -13.67 11.73 -8.57
C GLY A 87 -12.65 12.84 -8.84
N ALA A 88 -12.86 14.06 -8.32
CA ALA A 88 -11.93 15.17 -8.49
C ALA A 88 -10.82 15.15 -7.44
N LEU A 89 -9.71 15.85 -7.76
CA LEU A 89 -8.63 16.12 -6.83
C LEU A 89 -9.11 17.14 -5.79
N VAL A 90 -8.91 16.82 -4.51
CA VAL A 90 -9.16 17.71 -3.38
C VAL A 90 -7.85 17.92 -2.60
N THR A 91 -7.70 19.13 -2.04
CA THR A 91 -6.53 19.47 -1.23
C THR A 91 -6.81 19.25 0.26
N GLN A 92 -5.75 19.05 1.03
CA GLN A 92 -5.85 18.99 2.49
C GLN A 92 -6.50 20.29 3.03
N GLY A 93 -7.47 20.16 3.95
CA GLY A 93 -8.24 21.28 4.50
C GLY A 93 -9.40 21.75 3.62
N GLN A 94 -9.54 21.25 2.39
CA GLN A 94 -10.69 21.59 1.53
C GLN A 94 -11.98 21.06 2.14
N VAL A 95 -13.02 21.90 2.17
CA VAL A 95 -14.35 21.52 2.65
C VAL A 95 -14.99 20.54 1.68
N LEU A 96 -15.38 19.37 2.20
CA LEU A 96 -16.07 18.32 1.44
C LEU A 96 -17.57 18.38 1.67
N PHE A 97 -17.99 18.48 2.93
CA PHE A 97 -19.40 18.51 3.30
C PHE A 97 -19.66 19.56 4.37
N ALA A 98 -20.90 20.06 4.40
CA ALA A 98 -21.40 20.94 5.45
C ALA A 98 -22.69 20.38 6.04
N ILE A 99 -22.69 20.18 7.36
CA ILE A 99 -23.84 19.79 8.17
C ILE A 99 -24.57 21.08 8.60
N ASP A 100 -25.86 21.00 8.93
CA ASP A 100 -26.64 22.14 9.42
C ASP A 100 -26.02 22.72 10.70
N GLN A 101 -25.47 23.92 10.62
CA GLN A 101 -24.74 24.59 11.70
C GLN A 101 -25.65 25.28 12.72
N ARG A 102 -26.92 25.53 12.39
CA ARG A 102 -27.82 26.34 13.22
C ARG A 102 -27.98 25.85 14.66
N PRO A 103 -28.18 24.55 14.93
CA PRO A 103 -28.27 24.05 16.30
C PRO A 103 -26.97 24.21 17.09
N PHE A 104 -25.84 24.02 16.43
CA PHE A 104 -24.51 24.12 17.04
C PHE A 104 -24.12 25.58 17.29
N GLN A 105 -24.51 26.50 16.41
CA GLN A 105 -24.33 27.94 16.61
C GLN A 105 -25.13 28.42 17.81
N ALA A 106 -26.38 27.99 17.93
CA ALA A 106 -27.22 28.32 19.09
C ALA A 106 -26.62 27.80 20.41
N ALA A 107 -26.06 26.59 20.41
CA ALA A 107 -25.35 26.03 21.57
C ALA A 107 -24.08 26.83 21.91
N LEU A 108 -23.32 27.28 20.92
CA LEU A 108 -22.17 28.16 21.13
C LEU A 108 -22.57 29.50 21.73
N ASP A 109 -23.65 30.11 21.22
CA ASP A 109 -24.13 31.39 21.70
C ASP A 109 -24.67 31.30 23.13
N GLN A 110 -25.32 30.17 23.49
CA GLN A 110 -25.70 29.85 24.86
C GLN A 110 -24.47 29.73 25.78
N ALA A 111 -23.44 29.02 25.37
CA ALA A 111 -22.21 28.89 26.15
C ALA A 111 -21.50 30.22 26.37
N LYS A 112 -21.50 31.11 25.35
CA LYS A 112 -20.99 32.48 25.48
C LYS A 112 -21.79 33.31 26.46
N GLY A 113 -23.11 33.14 26.49
CA GLY A 113 -23.99 33.80 27.48
C GLY A 113 -23.65 33.38 28.91
N GLU A 114 -23.45 32.09 29.16
CA GLU A 114 -23.02 31.59 30.48
C GLU A 114 -21.62 32.11 30.89
N LEU A 115 -20.67 32.20 29.93
CA LEU A 115 -19.38 32.84 30.19
C LEU A 115 -19.50 34.31 30.57
N ALA A 116 -20.36 35.09 29.88
CA ALA A 116 -20.59 36.51 30.22
C ALA A 116 -21.19 36.65 31.63
N LYS A 117 -22.12 35.75 32.00
CA LYS A 117 -22.69 35.70 33.35
C LYS A 117 -21.62 35.39 34.41
N ALA A 118 -20.76 34.40 34.18
CA ALA A 118 -19.69 34.05 35.09
C ALA A 118 -18.66 35.20 35.25
N GLN A 119 -18.35 35.93 34.16
CA GLN A 119 -17.52 37.12 34.19
C GLN A 119 -18.14 38.23 35.04
N GLY A 120 -19.47 38.43 34.94
CA GLY A 120 -20.20 39.35 35.76
C GLY A 120 -20.13 39.00 37.27
N GLN A 121 -20.18 37.70 37.60
CA GLN A 121 -20.02 37.24 39.00
C GLN A 121 -18.59 37.51 39.50
N LEU A 122 -17.56 37.34 38.67
CA LEU A 122 -16.19 37.68 39.05
C LEU A 122 -16.02 39.20 39.31
N VAL A 123 -16.65 40.03 38.50
CA VAL A 123 -16.65 41.49 38.73
C VAL A 123 -17.33 41.84 40.07
N GLN A 124 -18.45 41.18 40.38
CA GLN A 124 -19.14 41.36 41.68
C GLN A 124 -18.24 40.91 42.85
N ALA A 125 -17.55 39.76 42.77
CA ALA A 125 -16.65 39.30 43.80
C ALA A 125 -15.45 40.26 43.98
N ASN A 126 -14.91 40.83 42.92
CA ASN A 126 -13.88 41.85 43.03
C ASN A 126 -14.39 43.14 43.70
N ALA A 127 -15.62 43.55 43.44
CA ALA A 127 -16.23 44.69 44.11
C ALA A 127 -16.42 44.46 45.64
N GLN A 128 -16.75 43.20 46.00
CA GLN A 128 -16.83 42.80 47.44
C GLN A 128 -15.45 42.91 48.12
N LEU A 129 -14.37 42.50 47.44
CA LEU A 129 -13.01 42.69 47.99
C LEU A 129 -12.67 44.15 48.19
N VAL A 130 -13.05 45.04 47.27
CA VAL A 130 -12.83 46.49 47.43
C VAL A 130 -13.59 47.01 48.64
N GLN A 131 -14.83 46.56 48.86
CA GLN A 131 -15.61 46.91 50.05
C GLN A 131 -14.98 46.39 51.34
N ALA A 132 -14.50 45.16 51.35
CA ALA A 132 -13.81 44.56 52.52
C ALA A 132 -12.53 45.33 52.85
N ASN A 133 -11.73 45.74 51.86
CA ASN A 133 -10.53 46.55 52.08
C ASN A 133 -10.89 47.95 52.68
N ALA A 134 -11.99 48.57 52.22
CA ALA A 134 -12.45 49.85 52.82
C ALA A 134 -12.86 49.68 54.30
N GLN A 135 -13.52 48.53 54.63
CA GLN A 135 -13.85 48.19 56.01
C GLN A 135 -12.59 47.98 56.88
N LEU A 136 -11.58 47.31 56.37
CA LEU A 136 -10.28 47.16 57.06
C LEU A 136 -9.65 48.51 57.32
N ALA A 137 -9.56 49.38 56.31
CA ALA A 137 -8.97 50.74 56.49
C ALA A 137 -9.73 51.57 57.53
N GLN A 138 -11.05 51.45 57.60
CA GLN A 138 -11.86 52.11 58.65
C GLN A 138 -11.54 51.52 60.04
N ALA A 139 -11.43 50.21 60.19
CA ALA A 139 -11.08 49.54 61.45
C ALA A 139 -9.67 49.90 61.91
N GLU A 140 -8.69 49.93 61.03
CA GLU A 140 -7.29 50.33 61.29
C GLU A 140 -7.23 51.79 61.75
N ALA A 141 -7.96 52.74 61.12
CA ALA A 141 -8.00 54.10 61.53
C ALA A 141 -8.58 54.25 62.95
N ASN A 142 -9.64 53.51 63.29
CA ASN A 142 -10.20 53.50 64.65
C ASN A 142 -9.24 52.90 65.68
N GLN A 143 -8.53 51.80 65.34
CA GLN A 143 -7.54 51.19 66.20
C GLN A 143 -6.33 52.14 66.39
N GLY A 144 -5.88 52.84 65.36
CA GLY A 144 -4.86 53.86 65.45
C GLY A 144 -5.21 54.98 66.46
N LYS A 145 -6.48 55.46 66.40
CA LYS A 145 -6.99 56.45 67.37
C LYS A 145 -6.94 55.91 68.81
N THR A 146 -7.50 54.71 69.03
CA THR A 146 -7.55 54.13 70.40
C THR A 146 -6.19 53.80 70.93
N GLN A 147 -5.24 53.42 70.10
CA GLN A 147 -3.83 53.19 70.46
C GLN A 147 -3.17 54.49 70.93
N LEU A 148 -3.37 55.59 70.22
CA LEU A 148 -2.87 56.91 70.61
C LEU A 148 -3.44 57.35 71.97
N ASP A 149 -4.67 57.04 72.27
CA ASP A 149 -5.26 57.31 73.57
C ASP A 149 -4.61 56.50 74.67
N VAL A 150 -4.36 55.17 74.48
CA VAL A 150 -3.61 54.35 75.40
C VAL A 150 -2.18 54.89 75.64
N ASP A 151 -1.47 55.21 74.53
CA ASP A 151 -0.08 55.74 74.62
C ASP A 151 0.01 57.06 75.37
N ARG A 152 -1.05 57.91 75.29
CA ARG A 152 -1.18 59.15 76.05
C ARG A 152 -1.52 58.91 77.50
N TYR A 153 -2.42 57.94 77.79
CA TYR A 153 -2.88 57.70 79.15
C TYR A 153 -1.91 56.96 80.05
N ILE A 154 -1.08 56.08 79.48
CA ILE A 154 -0.04 55.39 80.23
C ILE A 154 0.88 56.36 81.09
N PRO A 155 1.51 57.39 80.53
CA PRO A 155 2.34 58.33 81.33
C PRO A 155 1.53 59.20 82.28
N LEU A 156 0.26 59.57 81.92
CA LEU A 156 -0.61 60.35 82.79
C LEU A 156 -1.04 59.56 84.05
N ALA A 157 -1.39 58.27 83.85
CA ALA A 157 -1.69 57.41 85.00
C ALA A 157 -0.51 57.18 85.91
N LYS A 158 0.75 57.03 85.39
CA LYS A 158 1.96 56.96 86.14
C LYS A 158 2.26 58.25 86.95
N ALA A 159 1.85 59.40 86.40
CA ALA A 159 1.92 60.71 87.07
C ALA A 159 0.72 60.97 88.02
N GLN A 160 -0.18 60.00 88.22
CA GLN A 160 -1.43 60.14 88.98
C GLN A 160 -2.34 61.27 88.53
N ALA A 161 -2.24 61.71 87.24
CA ALA A 161 -3.05 62.76 86.64
C ALA A 161 -4.43 62.31 86.10
N ILE A 162 -4.60 60.97 86.02
CA ILE A 162 -5.89 60.32 85.62
C ILE A 162 -6.19 59.14 86.52
N SER A 163 -7.43 58.65 86.55
CA SER A 163 -7.82 57.45 87.29
C SER A 163 -7.31 56.16 86.62
N ALA A 164 -7.04 55.11 87.42
CA ALA A 164 -6.72 53.77 86.85
C ALA A 164 -7.84 53.24 86.01
N GLN A 165 -9.09 53.55 86.32
CA GLN A 165 -10.28 53.17 85.52
C GLN A 165 -10.25 53.78 84.14
N ASP A 166 -9.79 55.03 84.00
CA ASP A 166 -9.69 55.66 82.66
C ASP A 166 -8.64 55.02 81.77
N LEU A 167 -7.54 54.58 82.29
CA LEU A 167 -6.49 53.82 81.61
C LEU A 167 -7.04 52.43 81.20
N ASP A 168 -7.71 51.72 82.13
CA ASP A 168 -8.26 50.40 81.87
C ASP A 168 -9.32 50.48 80.78
N ASN A 169 -10.17 51.49 80.77
CA ASN A 169 -11.16 51.73 79.70
C ASN A 169 -10.49 52.00 78.39
N ALA A 170 -9.39 52.80 78.32
CA ALA A 170 -8.68 53.01 77.08
C ALA A 170 -8.03 51.74 76.52
N VAL A 171 -7.44 50.90 77.43
CA VAL A 171 -6.87 49.60 77.05
C VAL A 171 -7.94 48.66 76.50
N GLN A 172 -9.09 48.55 77.17
CA GLN A 172 -10.23 47.71 76.73
C GLN A 172 -10.79 48.18 75.37
N ASN A 173 -10.91 49.52 75.18
CA ASN A 173 -11.34 50.09 73.89
C ASN A 173 -10.36 49.74 72.78
N ASN A 174 -9.05 49.80 73.06
CA ASN A 174 -8.02 49.44 72.08
C ASN A 174 -8.04 47.93 71.75
N LEU A 175 -8.23 47.06 72.74
CA LEU A 175 -8.41 45.61 72.54
C LEU A 175 -9.64 45.35 71.64
N ALA A 176 -10.76 46.03 71.90
CA ALA A 176 -11.95 45.91 71.07
C ALA A 176 -11.72 46.38 69.65
N ALA A 177 -10.99 47.47 69.44
CA ALA A 177 -10.58 47.98 68.12
C ALA A 177 -9.64 47.00 67.37
N LYS A 178 -8.69 46.37 68.08
CA LYS A 178 -7.83 45.31 67.51
C LYS A 178 -8.66 44.10 67.07
N ALA A 179 -9.61 43.67 67.84
CA ALA A 179 -10.51 42.57 67.44
C ALA A 179 -11.34 42.94 66.20
N GLN A 180 -11.71 44.23 66.04
CA GLN A 180 -12.40 44.72 64.89
C GLN A 180 -11.54 44.72 63.62
N VAL A 181 -10.23 45.04 63.72
CA VAL A 181 -9.26 44.87 62.64
C VAL A 181 -9.13 43.44 62.21
N ALA A 182 -8.98 42.49 63.19
CA ALA A 182 -8.91 41.07 62.89
C ALA A 182 -10.20 40.53 62.20
N ALA A 183 -11.37 40.99 62.61
CA ALA A 183 -12.62 40.68 61.95
C ALA A 183 -12.72 41.22 60.51
N ALA A 184 -12.26 42.45 60.29
CA ALA A 184 -12.19 43.02 58.93
C ALA A 184 -11.19 42.29 58.04
N GLN A 185 -10.06 41.87 58.57
CA GLN A 185 -9.05 41.06 57.85
C GLN A 185 -9.66 39.69 57.41
N ALA A 186 -10.39 39.03 58.33
CA ALA A 186 -11.10 37.79 58.01
C ALA A 186 -12.18 38.04 56.89
N GLY A 187 -12.78 39.20 56.88
CA GLY A 187 -13.70 39.62 55.78
C GLY A 187 -12.99 39.70 54.41
N ILE A 188 -11.71 40.16 54.37
CA ILE A 188 -10.90 40.15 53.14
C ILE A 188 -10.62 38.71 52.70
N ASP A 189 -10.25 37.82 53.60
CA ASP A 189 -9.95 36.42 53.27
C ASP A 189 -11.21 35.71 52.67
N VAL A 190 -12.41 36.01 53.20
CA VAL A 190 -13.66 35.52 52.65
C VAL A 190 -13.89 36.10 51.21
N ALA A 191 -13.66 37.41 51.02
CA ALA A 191 -13.82 38.01 49.71
C ALA A 191 -12.80 37.48 48.69
N GLN A 192 -11.56 37.21 49.10
CA GLN A 192 -10.54 36.55 48.23
C GLN A 192 -10.94 35.11 47.88
N ALA A 193 -11.46 34.34 48.82
CA ALA A 193 -11.98 33.00 48.54
C ALA A 193 -13.12 33.03 47.49
N ALA A 194 -14.05 34.03 47.59
CA ALA A 194 -15.13 34.22 46.64
C ALA A 194 -14.60 34.57 45.23
N ILE A 195 -13.48 35.34 45.13
CA ILE A 195 -12.82 35.61 43.86
C ILE A 195 -12.20 34.31 43.24
N VAL A 196 -11.59 33.48 44.06
CA VAL A 196 -11.04 32.19 43.61
C VAL A 196 -12.17 31.29 43.06
N GLU A 197 -13.29 31.21 43.78
CA GLU A 197 -14.49 30.47 43.32
C GLU A 197 -15.03 31.06 42.00
N ALA A 198 -15.23 32.36 41.91
CA ALA A 198 -15.70 33.01 40.69
C ALA A 198 -14.78 32.81 39.50
N LYS A 199 -13.45 32.83 39.72
CA LYS A 199 -12.47 32.49 38.67
C LYS A 199 -12.62 31.07 38.18
N ALA A 200 -12.81 30.11 39.08
CA ALA A 200 -13.03 28.71 38.70
C ALA A 200 -14.31 28.54 37.85
N VAL A 201 -15.37 29.26 38.16
CA VAL A 201 -16.61 29.27 37.37
C VAL A 201 -16.36 29.89 35.96
N VAL A 202 -15.57 30.95 35.86
CA VAL A 202 -15.18 31.54 34.57
C VAL A 202 -14.38 30.52 33.73
N GLU A 203 -13.42 29.82 34.32
CA GLU A 203 -12.65 28.80 33.58
C GLU A 203 -13.52 27.63 33.13
N ALA A 204 -14.47 27.18 33.93
CA ALA A 204 -15.44 26.16 33.55
C ALA A 204 -16.31 26.62 32.37
N ALA A 205 -16.80 27.87 32.40
CA ALA A 205 -17.59 28.45 31.29
C ALA A 205 -16.76 28.64 30.01
N LYS A 206 -15.47 29.01 30.11
CA LYS A 206 -14.56 29.04 28.96
C LYS A 206 -14.40 27.65 28.31
N ALA A 207 -14.23 26.59 29.13
CA ALA A 207 -14.14 25.21 28.64
C ALA A 207 -15.42 24.83 27.90
N GLN A 208 -16.59 25.26 28.38
CA GLN A 208 -17.88 25.02 27.70
C GLN A 208 -17.93 25.71 26.32
N VAL A 209 -17.47 26.97 26.23
CA VAL A 209 -17.36 27.70 24.95
C VAL A 209 -16.40 26.99 24.00
N ALA A 210 -15.25 26.51 24.47
CA ALA A 210 -14.30 25.76 23.68
C ALA A 210 -14.92 24.46 23.11
N THR A 211 -15.63 23.71 23.94
CA THR A 211 -16.35 22.49 23.53
C THR A 211 -17.41 22.79 22.47
N ALA A 212 -18.23 23.81 22.66
CA ALA A 212 -19.25 24.21 21.70
C ALA A 212 -18.63 24.69 20.37
N THR A 213 -17.49 25.39 20.43
CA THR A 213 -16.74 25.85 19.24
C THR A 213 -16.19 24.66 18.45
N LEU A 214 -15.59 23.65 19.13
CA LEU A 214 -15.11 22.42 18.49
C LEU A 214 -16.26 21.66 17.83
N THR A 215 -17.38 21.52 18.54
CA THR A 215 -18.56 20.82 18.03
C THR A 215 -19.15 21.53 16.80
N LEU A 216 -19.19 22.85 16.79
CA LEU A 216 -19.55 23.65 15.62
C LEU A 216 -18.53 23.42 14.49
N GLY A 217 -17.23 23.36 14.78
CA GLY A 217 -16.19 23.07 13.80
C GLY A 217 -16.40 21.74 13.09
N PHE A 218 -16.86 20.71 13.81
CA PHE A 218 -17.14 19.39 13.24
C PHE A 218 -18.33 19.35 12.26
N THR A 219 -19.13 20.40 12.19
CA THR A 219 -20.17 20.55 11.15
C THR A 219 -19.58 20.82 9.77
N THR A 220 -18.35 21.29 9.69
CA THR A 220 -17.62 21.53 8.45
C THR A 220 -16.62 20.40 8.27
N ILE A 221 -16.96 19.47 7.39
CA ILE A 221 -16.15 18.26 7.17
C ILE A 221 -15.13 18.57 6.08
N VAL A 222 -13.85 18.50 6.44
CA VAL A 222 -12.72 18.81 5.54
C VAL A 222 -11.93 17.55 5.20
N SER A 223 -11.20 17.59 4.09
CA SER A 223 -10.25 16.53 3.74
C SER A 223 -9.00 16.59 4.64
N PRO A 224 -8.61 15.48 5.30
CA PRO A 224 -7.38 15.42 6.08
C PRO A 224 -6.12 15.29 5.22
N ILE A 225 -6.26 14.90 3.95
CA ILE A 225 -5.16 14.66 3.00
C ILE A 225 -5.48 15.28 1.64
N THR A 226 -4.44 15.50 0.84
CA THR A 226 -4.59 15.80 -0.59
C THR A 226 -4.71 14.48 -1.36
N GLY A 227 -5.72 14.35 -2.23
CA GLY A 227 -5.97 13.12 -2.99
C GLY A 227 -7.24 13.19 -3.82
N ILE A 228 -7.61 12.08 -4.43
CA ILE A 228 -8.86 11.96 -5.20
C ILE A 228 -9.99 11.58 -4.25
N ALA A 229 -11.04 12.40 -4.25
CA ALA A 229 -12.25 12.12 -3.48
C ALA A 229 -13.14 11.13 -4.23
N GLY A 230 -13.60 10.10 -3.52
CA GLY A 230 -14.53 9.10 -4.04
C GLY A 230 -15.95 9.62 -4.21
N ILE A 231 -16.82 8.71 -4.64
CA ILE A 231 -18.27 8.94 -4.71
C ILE A 231 -18.81 9.12 -3.29
N ALA A 232 -19.72 10.08 -3.09
CA ALA A 232 -20.40 10.28 -1.83
C ALA A 232 -21.42 9.14 -1.59
N THR A 233 -21.37 8.56 -0.40
CA THR A 233 -22.37 7.56 0.04
C THR A 233 -23.57 8.21 0.70
N ALA A 234 -23.42 9.44 1.21
CA ALA A 234 -24.50 10.23 1.79
C ALA A 234 -24.87 11.39 0.87
N GLN A 235 -26.16 11.68 0.77
CA GLN A 235 -26.70 12.74 -0.09
C GLN A 235 -27.14 13.97 0.72
N VAL A 236 -27.24 15.09 0.05
CA VAL A 236 -27.80 16.32 0.66
C VAL A 236 -29.22 16.07 1.11
N GLY A 237 -29.49 16.32 2.40
CA GLY A 237 -30.76 16.00 3.05
C GLY A 237 -30.70 14.79 3.98
N ASP A 238 -29.67 13.95 3.91
CA ASP A 238 -29.52 12.82 4.81
C ASP A 238 -29.14 13.26 6.23
N LEU A 239 -29.62 12.51 7.20
CA LEU A 239 -29.16 12.60 8.59
C LEU A 239 -27.87 11.81 8.75
N VAL A 240 -26.77 12.49 8.98
CA VAL A 240 -25.45 11.91 9.17
C VAL A 240 -24.96 12.06 10.62
N GLY A 241 -24.05 11.18 11.04
CA GLY A 241 -23.49 11.19 12.39
C GLY A 241 -22.35 10.17 12.54
N PRO A 242 -21.74 10.04 13.74
CA PRO A 242 -20.62 9.13 13.99
C PRO A 242 -20.90 7.67 13.60
N ASN A 243 -22.15 7.24 13.70
CA ASN A 243 -22.62 5.88 13.42
C ASN A 243 -23.22 5.70 12.02
N SER A 244 -23.32 6.74 11.22
CA SER A 244 -23.95 6.69 9.88
C SER A 244 -23.07 6.03 8.81
N GLY A 245 -21.86 5.59 9.16
CA GLY A 245 -20.91 5.04 8.20
C GLY A 245 -20.00 6.08 7.56
N THR A 246 -19.44 5.69 6.42
CA THR A 246 -18.51 6.52 5.66
C THR A 246 -19.28 7.46 4.75
N LEU A 247 -18.92 8.73 4.71
CA LEU A 247 -19.49 9.71 3.76
C LEU A 247 -18.82 9.63 2.39
N THR A 248 -17.50 9.53 2.37
CA THR A 248 -16.66 9.31 1.20
C THR A 248 -15.28 8.86 1.64
N THR A 249 -14.43 8.47 0.69
CA THR A 249 -13.02 8.18 0.94
C THR A 249 -12.16 9.08 0.06
N VAL A 250 -11.13 9.68 0.63
CA VAL A 250 -10.12 10.43 -0.13
C VAL A 250 -8.85 9.58 -0.16
N SER A 251 -8.30 9.35 -1.36
CA SER A 251 -7.12 8.51 -1.56
C SER A 251 -6.01 9.28 -2.27
N THR A 252 -4.79 9.22 -1.73
CA THR A 252 -3.60 9.68 -2.45
C THR A 252 -3.22 8.60 -3.46
N LEU A 253 -3.28 8.93 -4.76
CA LEU A 253 -3.09 7.97 -5.85
C LEU A 253 -1.73 8.08 -6.54
N ASP A 254 -0.96 9.13 -6.28
CA ASP A 254 0.41 9.30 -6.80
C ASP A 254 1.36 9.60 -5.64
N PRO A 255 2.29 8.67 -5.33
CA PRO A 255 2.41 7.33 -5.88
C PRO A 255 1.25 6.39 -5.46
N ILE A 256 1.00 5.35 -6.27
CA ILE A 256 0.07 4.28 -5.93
C ILE A 256 0.82 3.09 -5.32
N LYS A 257 0.19 2.43 -4.36
CA LYS A 257 0.75 1.26 -3.68
C LYS A 257 0.18 -0.03 -4.30
N VAL A 258 1.04 -1.00 -4.55
CA VAL A 258 0.63 -2.33 -5.01
C VAL A 258 1.02 -3.35 -3.95
N TYR A 259 0.04 -4.01 -3.35
CA TYR A 259 0.26 -5.13 -2.46
C TYR A 259 0.30 -6.43 -3.25
N TYR A 260 1.31 -7.23 -3.03
CA TYR A 260 1.47 -8.55 -3.63
C TYR A 260 2.02 -9.54 -2.59
N THR A 261 1.86 -10.83 -2.85
CA THR A 261 2.25 -11.87 -1.89
C THR A 261 3.35 -12.72 -2.48
N ALA A 262 4.43 -12.93 -1.72
CA ALA A 262 5.45 -13.92 -2.00
C ALA A 262 5.31 -15.13 -1.05
N SER A 263 5.64 -16.31 -1.50
CA SER A 263 5.62 -17.51 -0.68
C SER A 263 6.74 -17.48 0.39
N GLU A 264 6.52 -18.16 1.51
CA GLU A 264 7.55 -18.31 2.55
C GLU A 264 8.83 -18.95 1.99
N GLN A 265 8.70 -19.87 1.04
CA GLN A 265 9.84 -20.53 0.40
C GLN A 265 10.69 -19.53 -0.40
N GLU A 266 10.07 -18.63 -1.16
CA GLU A 266 10.77 -17.55 -1.89
C GLU A 266 11.46 -16.61 -0.93
N TYR A 267 10.79 -16.23 0.16
CA TYR A 267 11.37 -15.39 1.21
C TYR A 267 12.61 -16.04 1.83
N LEU A 268 12.52 -17.30 2.25
CA LEU A 268 13.63 -18.03 2.84
C LEU A 268 14.80 -18.22 1.85
N THR A 269 14.50 -18.38 0.57
CA THR A 269 15.52 -18.43 -0.49
C THR A 269 16.24 -17.08 -0.60
N SER A 270 15.51 -15.98 -0.62
CA SER A 270 16.08 -14.62 -0.63
C SER A 270 16.92 -14.33 0.63
N VAL A 271 16.47 -14.78 1.81
CA VAL A 271 17.22 -14.63 3.07
C VAL A 271 18.53 -15.43 3.04
N ARG A 272 18.53 -16.61 2.45
CA ARG A 272 19.76 -17.44 2.30
C ARG A 272 20.76 -16.81 1.32
N GLN A 273 20.28 -16.21 0.24
CA GLN A 273 21.12 -15.52 -0.73
C GLN A 273 21.68 -14.20 -0.17
N HIS A 274 20.90 -13.51 0.68
CA HIS A 274 21.25 -12.23 1.26
C HIS A 274 21.13 -12.27 2.79
N PRO A 275 22.11 -12.86 3.51
CA PRO A 275 21.98 -13.19 4.94
C PRO A 275 21.89 -11.95 5.85
N THR A 276 22.46 -10.83 5.43
CA THR A 276 22.41 -9.60 6.24
C THR A 276 21.21 -8.72 5.88
N ALA A 277 20.65 -8.04 6.89
CA ALA A 277 19.54 -7.10 6.66
C ALA A 277 19.92 -5.98 5.67
N THR A 278 21.18 -5.51 5.75
CA THR A 278 21.70 -4.48 4.85
C THR A 278 21.78 -4.95 3.39
N ALA A 279 22.23 -6.20 3.16
CA ALA A 279 22.28 -6.77 1.80
C ALA A 279 20.87 -6.94 1.24
N ARG A 280 19.91 -7.40 2.03
CA ARG A 280 18.50 -7.50 1.60
C ARG A 280 17.92 -6.13 1.25
N ALA A 281 18.15 -5.13 2.09
CA ALA A 281 17.68 -3.77 1.84
C ALA A 281 18.29 -3.18 0.55
N ALA A 282 19.57 -3.41 0.30
CA ALA A 282 20.25 -2.95 -0.91
C ALA A 282 19.63 -3.57 -2.18
N VAL A 283 19.40 -4.89 -2.19
CA VAL A 283 18.76 -5.59 -3.31
C VAL A 283 17.32 -5.10 -3.52
N GLN A 284 16.57 -4.94 -2.44
CA GLN A 284 15.19 -4.46 -2.49
C GLN A 284 15.09 -3.02 -3.03
N THR A 285 16.03 -2.15 -2.66
CA THR A 285 16.07 -0.76 -3.15
C THR A 285 16.46 -0.68 -4.63
N GLN A 286 17.31 -1.60 -5.10
CA GLN A 286 17.75 -1.65 -6.50
C GLN A 286 16.78 -2.41 -7.41
N ALA A 287 15.92 -3.25 -6.86
CA ALA A 287 14.95 -4.04 -7.62
C ALA A 287 13.89 -3.12 -8.24
N ALA A 288 14.00 -2.91 -9.55
CA ALA A 288 12.95 -2.26 -10.32
C ALA A 288 11.76 -3.23 -10.45
N LEU A 289 10.60 -2.80 -9.97
CA LEU A 289 9.36 -3.54 -10.14
C LEU A 289 8.69 -3.12 -11.44
N GLU A 290 8.21 -4.08 -12.20
CA GLU A 290 7.36 -3.87 -13.38
C GLU A 290 5.94 -4.28 -13.04
N LEU A 291 4.96 -3.54 -13.52
CA LEU A 291 3.55 -3.82 -13.30
C LEU A 291 2.90 -4.19 -14.63
N LEU A 292 2.38 -5.40 -14.71
CA LEU A 292 1.56 -5.86 -15.83
C LEU A 292 0.10 -5.64 -15.45
N LEU A 293 -0.60 -4.90 -16.28
CA LEU A 293 -2.01 -4.57 -16.09
C LEU A 293 -2.93 -5.74 -16.48
N ALA A 294 -4.20 -5.64 -16.14
CA ALA A 294 -5.19 -6.67 -16.42
C ALA A 294 -5.40 -6.97 -17.92
N ASP A 295 -5.10 -6.00 -18.79
CA ASP A 295 -5.14 -6.13 -20.25
C ASP A 295 -3.89 -6.81 -20.85
N GLY A 296 -2.90 -7.15 -19.99
CA GLY A 296 -1.62 -7.74 -20.38
C GLY A 296 -0.55 -6.74 -20.78
N THR A 297 -0.85 -5.45 -20.80
CA THR A 297 0.14 -4.40 -21.10
C THR A 297 1.05 -4.16 -19.90
N THR A 298 2.30 -3.80 -20.15
CA THR A 298 3.23 -3.39 -19.09
C THR A 298 3.08 -1.90 -18.83
N TYR A 299 2.85 -1.54 -17.57
CA TYR A 299 2.79 -0.15 -17.16
C TYR A 299 4.15 0.54 -17.39
N PRO A 300 4.20 1.72 -18.02
CA PRO A 300 5.45 2.33 -18.47
C PRO A 300 6.36 2.81 -17.33
N GLN A 301 5.78 3.13 -16.15
CA GLN A 301 6.55 3.56 -14.99
C GLN A 301 6.97 2.36 -14.15
N LYS A 302 8.29 2.30 -13.85
CA LYS A 302 8.80 1.27 -12.94
C LYS A 302 8.53 1.64 -11.50
N GLY A 303 8.14 0.65 -10.72
CA GLY A 303 7.95 0.78 -9.29
C GLY A 303 9.22 0.45 -8.52
N THR A 304 9.20 0.78 -7.24
CA THR A 304 10.23 0.43 -6.27
C THR A 304 9.63 -0.41 -5.15
N PHE A 305 10.41 -1.30 -4.58
CA PHE A 305 10.01 -2.00 -3.37
C PHE A 305 9.83 -0.99 -2.22
N PHE A 306 8.76 -1.15 -1.45
CA PHE A 306 8.44 -0.25 -0.34
C PHE A 306 8.62 -0.93 1.02
N VAL A 307 7.90 -2.03 1.25
CA VAL A 307 7.94 -2.72 2.55
C VAL A 307 7.51 -4.18 2.41
N ALA A 308 8.06 -5.04 3.27
CA ALA A 308 7.55 -6.36 3.56
C ALA A 308 6.81 -6.35 4.90
N ASP A 309 5.71 -7.09 4.97
CA ASP A 309 4.98 -7.27 6.22
C ASP A 309 5.88 -7.99 7.25
N ARG A 310 5.67 -7.72 8.54
CA ARG A 310 6.41 -8.33 9.63
C ARG A 310 6.07 -9.80 9.86
N GLU A 311 4.92 -10.25 9.38
CA GLU A 311 4.41 -11.59 9.66
C GLU A 311 4.04 -12.35 8.38
N VAL A 312 4.15 -13.68 8.46
CA VAL A 312 3.65 -14.60 7.45
C VAL A 312 2.19 -14.89 7.77
N ASN A 313 1.33 -14.83 6.76
CA ASN A 313 -0.04 -15.25 6.93
C ASN A 313 -0.10 -16.77 7.11
N VAL A 314 -0.54 -17.21 8.29
CA VAL A 314 -0.55 -18.63 8.68
C VAL A 314 -1.50 -19.51 7.85
N GLN A 315 -2.51 -18.89 7.21
CA GLN A 315 -3.47 -19.64 6.38
C GLN A 315 -2.94 -19.90 4.97
N THR A 316 -2.13 -18.97 4.44
CA THR A 316 -1.65 -19.03 3.05
C THR A 316 -0.16 -19.34 2.93
N GLY A 317 0.63 -19.30 4.04
CA GLY A 317 2.07 -19.44 4.01
C GLY A 317 2.76 -18.37 3.17
N ALA A 318 2.18 -17.18 3.08
CA ALA A 318 2.68 -16.11 2.24
C ALA A 318 2.96 -14.82 3.04
N ILE A 319 3.96 -14.07 2.60
CA ILE A 319 4.31 -12.75 3.14
C ILE A 319 3.76 -11.70 2.20
N ARG A 320 3.09 -10.70 2.75
CA ARG A 320 2.60 -9.56 1.98
C ARG A 320 3.71 -8.53 1.81
N LEU A 321 3.94 -8.16 0.56
CA LEU A 321 4.90 -7.16 0.13
C LEU A 321 4.17 -5.97 -0.47
N ALA A 322 4.78 -4.82 -0.44
CA ALA A 322 4.26 -3.63 -1.10
C ALA A 322 5.32 -2.98 -1.99
N GLY A 323 4.90 -2.58 -3.18
CA GLY A 323 5.66 -1.74 -4.10
C GLY A 323 4.98 -0.39 -4.30
N LEU A 324 5.76 0.65 -4.57
CA LEU A 324 5.27 1.97 -4.94
C LEU A 324 5.51 2.21 -6.42
N PHE A 325 4.49 2.66 -7.11
CA PHE A 325 4.55 3.01 -8.53
C PHE A 325 4.15 4.47 -8.70
N PRO A 326 4.96 5.29 -9.40
CA PRO A 326 4.52 6.62 -9.82
C PRO A 326 3.25 6.49 -10.66
N ASN A 327 2.28 7.36 -10.42
CA ASN A 327 0.99 7.32 -11.11
C ASN A 327 0.59 8.70 -11.63
N PRO A 328 1.43 9.32 -12.51
CA PRO A 328 1.12 10.61 -13.07
C PRO A 328 -0.20 10.56 -13.84
N GLY A 329 -1.06 11.54 -13.58
CA GLY A 329 -2.40 11.59 -14.19
C GLY A 329 -3.43 10.65 -13.54
N ASN A 330 -3.09 9.94 -12.47
CA ASN A 330 -3.99 9.06 -11.71
C ASN A 330 -4.68 7.98 -12.60
N VAL A 331 -3.92 7.39 -13.54
CA VAL A 331 -4.42 6.36 -14.47
C VAL A 331 -4.75 5.06 -13.72
N LEU A 332 -3.87 4.69 -12.79
CA LEU A 332 -4.09 3.54 -11.93
C LEU A 332 -5.06 3.90 -10.81
N ARG A 333 -5.98 2.98 -10.50
CA ARG A 333 -7.03 3.17 -9.50
C ARG A 333 -6.95 2.12 -8.40
N PRO A 334 -7.28 2.46 -7.15
CA PRO A 334 -7.46 1.49 -6.08
C PRO A 334 -8.48 0.42 -6.46
N GLY A 335 -8.22 -0.83 -6.06
CA GLY A 335 -9.07 -1.98 -6.36
C GLY A 335 -8.75 -2.68 -7.68
N GLN A 336 -7.90 -2.13 -8.54
CA GLN A 336 -7.41 -2.83 -9.73
C GLN A 336 -6.46 -3.97 -9.33
N TYR A 337 -6.45 -5.01 -10.16
CA TYR A 337 -5.48 -6.10 -10.09
C TYR A 337 -4.39 -5.90 -11.13
N GLY A 338 -3.18 -6.31 -10.77
CA GLY A 338 -2.05 -6.35 -11.68
C GLY A 338 -1.08 -7.46 -11.27
N ARG A 339 -0.15 -7.79 -12.15
CA ARG A 339 0.96 -8.70 -11.81
C ARG A 339 2.23 -7.87 -11.64
N VAL A 340 2.80 -7.95 -10.47
CA VAL A 340 4.11 -7.36 -10.18
C VAL A 340 5.17 -8.34 -10.65
N ARG A 341 6.11 -7.87 -11.46
CA ARG A 341 7.25 -8.64 -11.96
C ARG A 341 8.54 -8.00 -11.51
N ALA A 342 9.47 -8.80 -11.03
CA ALA A 342 10.82 -8.37 -10.69
C ALA A 342 11.85 -9.42 -11.05
N VAL A 343 13.08 -8.99 -11.29
CA VAL A 343 14.21 -9.90 -11.45
C VAL A 343 14.56 -10.49 -10.09
N THR A 344 14.41 -11.80 -9.95
CA THR A 344 14.70 -12.53 -8.70
C THR A 344 16.10 -13.10 -8.65
N SER A 345 16.66 -13.46 -9.80
CA SER A 345 18.03 -13.93 -9.94
C SER A 345 18.54 -13.71 -11.36
N GLN A 346 19.85 -13.80 -11.54
CA GLN A 346 20.49 -13.80 -12.83
C GLN A 346 21.13 -15.16 -13.06
N ARG A 347 20.77 -15.83 -14.16
CA ARG A 347 21.39 -17.10 -14.52
C ARG A 347 22.56 -16.78 -15.45
N GLU A 348 23.77 -16.87 -14.89
CA GLU A 348 24.99 -16.64 -15.65
C GLU A 348 25.24 -17.76 -16.66
N GLY A 349 25.69 -17.40 -17.85
CA GLY A 349 26.11 -18.34 -18.86
C GLY A 349 25.02 -19.28 -19.38
N ALA A 350 23.74 -18.91 -19.34
CA ALA A 350 22.64 -19.73 -19.82
C ALA A 350 22.77 -19.99 -21.34
N LEU A 351 22.59 -21.26 -21.73
CA LEU A 351 22.58 -21.68 -23.13
C LEU A 351 21.19 -21.47 -23.71
N LEU A 352 21.11 -20.65 -24.73
CA LEU A 352 19.85 -20.21 -25.36
C LEU A 352 19.71 -20.78 -26.76
N VAL A 353 18.55 -21.39 -27.00
CA VAL A 353 18.18 -21.97 -28.30
C VAL A 353 16.79 -21.46 -28.70
N PRO A 354 16.53 -21.11 -29.97
CA PRO A 354 15.20 -20.76 -30.43
C PRO A 354 14.19 -21.86 -30.12
N GLN A 355 12.99 -21.52 -29.66
CA GLN A 355 11.94 -22.52 -29.31
C GLN A 355 11.63 -23.45 -30.49
N ARG A 356 11.71 -22.96 -31.73
CA ARG A 356 11.50 -23.74 -32.96
C ARG A 356 12.51 -24.87 -33.18
N ALA A 357 13.72 -24.76 -32.58
CA ALA A 357 14.76 -25.77 -32.71
C ALA A 357 14.56 -26.95 -31.74
N VAL A 358 13.68 -26.81 -30.76
CA VAL A 358 13.43 -27.84 -29.75
C VAL A 358 12.17 -28.60 -30.15
N THR A 359 12.29 -29.93 -30.33
CA THR A 359 11.19 -30.83 -30.67
C THR A 359 10.87 -31.71 -29.46
N GLU A 360 9.60 -31.86 -29.18
CA GLU A 360 9.14 -32.79 -28.15
C GLU A 360 8.73 -34.11 -28.83
N LEU A 361 9.33 -35.19 -28.38
CA LEU A 361 9.04 -36.55 -28.82
C LEU A 361 8.84 -37.47 -27.62
N GLN A 362 7.66 -38.03 -27.47
CA GLN A 362 7.31 -38.97 -26.38
C GLN A 362 7.66 -38.41 -24.98
N GLY A 363 7.38 -37.15 -24.71
CA GLY A 363 7.64 -36.50 -23.44
C GLY A 363 9.12 -36.13 -23.18
N ARG A 364 10.01 -36.29 -24.20
CA ARG A 364 11.39 -35.88 -24.15
C ARG A 364 11.66 -34.74 -25.13
N TYR A 365 12.42 -33.77 -24.69
CA TYR A 365 12.86 -32.67 -25.55
C TYR A 365 14.17 -33.05 -26.23
N GLN A 366 14.27 -32.80 -27.53
CA GLN A 366 15.47 -33.04 -28.31
C GLN A 366 15.75 -31.88 -29.27
N VAL A 367 17.01 -31.74 -29.61
CA VAL A 367 17.48 -30.76 -30.64
C VAL A 367 18.32 -31.50 -31.67
N ALA A 368 18.27 -31.06 -32.91
CA ALA A 368 19.14 -31.54 -33.97
C ALA A 368 20.39 -30.66 -34.01
N VAL A 369 21.52 -31.23 -33.65
CA VAL A 369 22.84 -30.53 -33.67
C VAL A 369 23.55 -30.93 -34.97
N VAL A 370 24.14 -29.94 -35.65
CA VAL A 370 24.98 -30.14 -36.83
C VAL A 370 26.44 -30.16 -36.36
N ASP A 371 27.10 -31.29 -36.56
CA ASP A 371 28.50 -31.45 -36.18
C ASP A 371 29.52 -30.79 -37.17
N SER A 372 30.80 -31.03 -36.93
CA SER A 372 31.88 -30.46 -37.78
C SER A 372 31.91 -31.05 -39.20
N GLU A 373 31.36 -32.27 -39.39
CA GLU A 373 31.28 -32.97 -40.67
C GLU A 373 29.95 -32.67 -41.41
N ASN A 374 29.15 -31.70 -40.88
CA ASN A 374 27.82 -31.32 -41.37
C ASN A 374 26.84 -32.47 -41.35
N THR A 375 26.94 -33.40 -40.37
CA THR A 375 25.96 -34.45 -40.14
C THR A 375 25.04 -34.11 -38.97
N ILE A 376 23.81 -34.63 -39.04
CA ILE A 376 22.75 -34.37 -38.02
C ILE A 376 22.88 -35.37 -36.88
N ASN A 377 22.97 -34.84 -35.67
CA ASN A 377 22.94 -35.62 -34.45
C ASN A 377 21.76 -35.14 -33.55
N PHE A 378 20.75 -36.00 -33.33
CA PHE A 378 19.67 -35.71 -32.39
C PHE A 378 20.11 -35.98 -30.97
N ARG A 379 20.07 -34.91 -30.13
CA ARG A 379 20.43 -35.04 -28.72
C ARG A 379 19.22 -34.72 -27.84
N THR A 380 19.02 -35.56 -26.84
CA THR A 380 18.05 -35.27 -25.76
C THR A 380 18.59 -34.13 -24.92
N VAL A 381 17.77 -33.13 -24.71
CA VAL A 381 18.11 -31.93 -23.93
C VAL A 381 17.18 -31.79 -22.72
N LYS A 382 17.73 -31.20 -21.66
CA LYS A 382 16.96 -30.76 -20.53
C LYS A 382 16.64 -29.28 -20.71
N VAL A 383 15.39 -28.98 -20.92
CA VAL A 383 14.92 -27.61 -21.09
C VAL A 383 14.57 -26.98 -19.74
N GLY A 384 14.91 -25.70 -19.60
CA GLY A 384 14.57 -24.86 -18.46
C GLY A 384 13.47 -23.85 -18.83
N GLU A 385 13.61 -22.63 -18.36
CA GLU A 385 12.64 -21.55 -18.58
C GLU A 385 12.68 -21.00 -20.01
N ARG A 386 11.56 -20.41 -20.42
CA ARG A 386 11.44 -19.70 -21.70
C ARG A 386 11.74 -18.21 -21.52
N VAL A 387 12.59 -17.67 -22.38
CA VAL A 387 12.98 -16.26 -22.35
C VAL A 387 12.65 -15.62 -23.70
N GLY A 388 11.50 -15.00 -23.78
CA GLY A 388 10.96 -14.49 -25.06
C GLY A 388 10.84 -15.62 -26.08
N PRO A 389 11.44 -15.48 -27.30
CA PRO A 389 11.39 -16.52 -28.35
C PRO A 389 12.41 -17.66 -28.12
N LEU A 390 13.23 -17.57 -27.09
CA LEU A 390 14.29 -18.51 -26.81
C LEU A 390 13.92 -19.45 -25.64
N TRP A 391 14.58 -20.61 -25.59
CA TRP A 391 14.47 -21.58 -24.53
C TRP A 391 15.85 -21.77 -23.88
N VAL A 392 15.91 -21.74 -22.56
CA VAL A 392 17.11 -22.05 -21.80
C VAL A 392 17.32 -23.55 -21.83
N ILE A 393 18.51 -23.99 -22.22
CA ILE A 393 18.89 -25.41 -22.18
C ILE A 393 19.81 -25.63 -20.98
N GLU A 394 19.39 -26.50 -20.05
CA GLU A 394 20.15 -26.83 -18.84
C GLU A 394 21.23 -27.88 -19.07
N ALA A 395 21.00 -28.78 -20.02
CA ALA A 395 21.95 -29.84 -20.36
C ALA A 395 21.67 -30.41 -21.76
N GLY A 396 22.71 -30.92 -22.44
CA GLY A 396 22.62 -31.62 -23.71
C GLY A 396 23.20 -30.89 -24.91
N VAL A 397 23.55 -29.59 -24.77
CA VAL A 397 24.26 -28.82 -25.81
C VAL A 397 25.44 -28.03 -25.21
N HIS A 398 26.36 -27.60 -26.06
CA HIS A 398 27.52 -26.80 -25.68
C HIS A 398 27.47 -25.41 -26.36
N PRO A 399 28.15 -24.42 -25.80
CA PRO A 399 28.22 -23.09 -26.39
C PRO A 399 28.80 -23.15 -27.80
N GLY A 400 28.16 -22.43 -28.76
CA GLY A 400 28.61 -22.35 -30.13
C GLY A 400 28.25 -23.53 -31.04
N GLU A 401 27.66 -24.62 -30.52
CA GLU A 401 27.11 -25.70 -31.34
C GLU A 401 25.99 -25.18 -32.25
N ARG A 402 25.95 -25.68 -33.50
CA ARG A 402 24.92 -25.28 -34.45
C ARG A 402 23.70 -26.16 -34.30
N VAL A 403 22.55 -25.56 -33.96
CA VAL A 403 21.26 -26.25 -33.86
C VAL A 403 20.38 -25.91 -35.04
N VAL A 404 19.67 -26.91 -35.57
CA VAL A 404 18.72 -26.75 -36.67
C VAL A 404 17.45 -26.10 -36.17
N VAL A 405 17.02 -25.01 -36.81
CA VAL A 405 15.81 -24.26 -36.51
C VAL A 405 14.71 -24.53 -37.54
N GLU A 406 15.10 -24.61 -38.83
CA GLU A 406 14.16 -24.93 -39.91
C GLU A 406 14.69 -26.08 -40.76
N GLY A 407 13.76 -26.93 -41.27
CA GLY A 407 14.11 -28.12 -42.01
C GLY A 407 14.18 -29.40 -41.21
N LEU A 408 13.80 -29.39 -39.91
CA LEU A 408 13.80 -30.57 -39.03
C LEU A 408 13.02 -31.77 -39.57
N GLN A 409 11.97 -31.54 -40.38
CA GLN A 409 11.16 -32.58 -40.99
C GLN A 409 11.88 -33.30 -42.14
N LYS A 410 12.93 -32.73 -42.70
CA LYS A 410 13.67 -33.25 -43.85
C LYS A 410 14.93 -34.06 -43.45
N VAL A 411 15.25 -34.07 -42.14
CA VAL A 411 16.50 -34.66 -41.66
C VAL A 411 16.29 -35.90 -40.83
N ARG A 412 17.27 -36.81 -40.85
CA ARG A 412 17.32 -38.01 -40.04
C ARG A 412 18.69 -38.14 -39.32
N PRO A 413 18.78 -38.87 -38.21
CA PRO A 413 20.05 -39.09 -37.52
C PRO A 413 21.12 -39.60 -38.48
N GLY A 414 22.34 -39.00 -38.46
CA GLY A 414 23.47 -39.35 -39.29
C GLY A 414 23.41 -38.87 -40.75
N MET A 415 22.39 -38.04 -41.11
CA MET A 415 22.23 -37.55 -42.48
C MET A 415 23.14 -36.32 -42.70
N PRO A 416 23.89 -36.24 -43.83
CA PRO A 416 24.62 -35.04 -44.21
C PRO A 416 23.68 -33.95 -44.66
N VAL A 417 23.96 -32.70 -44.24
CA VAL A 417 23.11 -31.51 -44.52
C VAL A 417 23.97 -30.34 -45.00
N HIS A 418 23.32 -29.39 -45.67
CA HIS A 418 23.88 -28.08 -45.98
C HIS A 418 23.38 -27.05 -44.98
N PRO A 419 24.20 -26.70 -43.95
CA PRO A 419 23.77 -25.73 -42.92
C PRO A 419 23.89 -24.30 -43.48
N ARG A 420 22.79 -23.54 -43.34
CA ARG A 420 22.74 -22.10 -43.63
C ARG A 420 22.43 -21.34 -42.33
N PRO A 421 23.04 -20.17 -42.14
CA PRO A 421 22.61 -19.29 -41.04
C PRO A 421 21.16 -18.86 -41.22
N LEU A 422 20.41 -18.81 -40.11
CA LEU A 422 19.02 -18.34 -40.07
C LEU A 422 18.91 -16.93 -40.70
N GLY A 423 18.05 -16.73 -41.70
CA GLY A 423 17.82 -15.47 -42.40
C GLY A 423 18.75 -15.20 -43.58
N ALA A 424 19.60 -16.15 -44.00
CA ALA A 424 20.32 -16.04 -45.25
C ALA A 424 19.36 -16.26 -46.45
N ALA A 425 19.39 -15.36 -47.43
CA ALA A 425 18.58 -15.48 -48.63
C ALA A 425 18.85 -16.82 -49.36
N PRO A 426 17.84 -17.47 -50.00
CA PRO A 426 18.04 -18.69 -50.73
C PRO A 426 19.07 -18.48 -51.85
N SER A 427 20.08 -19.35 -51.94
CA SER A 427 20.98 -19.36 -53.05
C SER A 427 20.22 -19.85 -54.29
N THR A 428 19.86 -18.96 -55.19
CA THR A 428 19.46 -19.31 -56.55
C THR A 428 20.63 -19.96 -57.25
N THR A 429 20.72 -21.28 -57.18
CA THR A 429 21.55 -22.01 -58.14
C THR A 429 20.80 -21.94 -59.45
N GLY A 430 21.29 -21.07 -60.36
CA GLY A 430 20.78 -20.98 -61.71
C GLY A 430 20.98 -22.30 -62.44
N ASP A 431 19.90 -22.87 -62.92
CA ASP A 431 19.94 -23.79 -64.04
C ASP A 431 20.42 -23.00 -65.29
N ASN A 432 21.52 -23.48 -65.80
CA ASN A 432 21.93 -23.24 -67.17
C ASN A 432 21.93 -24.55 -67.90
#